data_e89ba7af3e519cfe61bf88e03764e276
#
_entry.id   e89ba7af3e519cfe61bf88e03764e276
#
_cell.length_a   1.000
_cell.length_b   1.000
_cell.length_c   1.000
_cell.angle_alpha   90.00
_cell.angle_beta   90.00
_cell.angle_gamma   90.00
#
_symmetry.space_group_name_H-M   'P 1'
#
loop_
_entity.id
_entity.type
_entity.pdbx_description
1 polymer ?
#
loop_
_entity_poly.entity_id
_entity_poly.type
_entity_poly.pdbx_seq_one_letter_code
_entity_poly.pdbx_strand_id
1 'polypeptide(L)'
;MSLVDIQALEKTSDDVDKLNVIRAEMKKPGAGKDKTEFRRYDGAKDHVRLFYTEQHLKQTVEYNMTVREEFRNREPWWMGVMEGALLLNKFVDQSDPDTEVGQLEHLFQTSEAIRLAGRPEWMVVAGFVHDFGKLWCLMGGQGQWDTVGDTFPVGAEYSKKIELYESLKDIPDFNNPRYNTKYGIYSPGCGLDNLMMSWGHDEVLYQILKDQSTLPPEALAMIRYHSLYPWHFENEYSHFENEHDRAMKPWVKDFNQFDLYSKSDSPPDVEKLIPIYEKIFAKYFPAKVNFGKLAKRPTSSSSSSSNSSD
;
A
#
# COMPACT_ATOMS: atom_id res chain seq x y z
N MET A 1 -10.45 -19.35 -11.42
CA MET A 1 -9.96 -19.97 -12.65
C MET A 1 -8.51 -20.37 -12.44
N SER A 2 -8.14 -21.60 -12.79
CA SER A 2 -6.75 -22.03 -12.73
C SER A 2 -5.94 -21.36 -13.85
N LEU A 3 -4.60 -21.37 -13.78
CA LEU A 3 -3.75 -21.00 -14.93
C LEU A 3 -4.19 -21.71 -16.24
N VAL A 4 -4.74 -22.92 -16.13
CA VAL A 4 -5.33 -23.71 -17.23
C VAL A 4 -6.55 -23.01 -17.84
N ASP A 5 -7.36 -22.32 -17.05
CA ASP A 5 -8.56 -21.61 -17.55
C ASP A 5 -8.20 -20.27 -18.22
N ILE A 6 -7.12 -19.62 -17.78
CA ILE A 6 -6.56 -18.44 -18.44
C ILE A 6 -5.94 -18.86 -19.78
N GLN A 7 -5.21 -19.98 -19.81
CA GLN A 7 -4.69 -20.57 -21.05
C GLN A 7 -5.79 -21.04 -22.02
N ALA A 8 -6.98 -21.41 -21.53
CA ALA A 8 -8.10 -21.76 -22.38
C ALA A 8 -8.74 -20.52 -23.06
N LEU A 9 -8.72 -19.36 -22.39
CA LEU A 9 -9.12 -18.06 -22.97
C LEU A 9 -8.06 -17.54 -23.97
N GLU A 10 -6.77 -17.86 -23.76
CA GLU A 10 -5.71 -17.58 -24.72
C GLU A 10 -5.87 -18.32 -26.06
N LYS A 11 -6.71 -19.36 -26.11
CA LYS A 11 -6.98 -20.16 -27.32
C LYS A 11 -8.11 -19.64 -28.21
N THR A 12 -8.88 -18.65 -27.78
CA THR A 12 -9.85 -17.99 -28.66
C THR A 12 -9.13 -16.91 -29.49
N SER A 13 -9.15 -17.07 -30.81
CA SER A 13 -8.31 -16.37 -31.80
C SER A 13 -8.19 -14.85 -31.62
N ASP A 14 -9.28 -14.15 -31.35
CA ASP A 14 -9.29 -12.68 -31.22
C ASP A 14 -8.73 -12.17 -29.88
N ASP A 15 -8.75 -12.99 -28.85
CA ASP A 15 -8.23 -12.63 -27.52
C ASP A 15 -6.73 -12.94 -27.39
N VAL A 16 -6.25 -13.93 -28.14
CA VAL A 16 -4.81 -14.24 -28.26
C VAL A 16 -4.08 -13.09 -28.97
N ASP A 17 -4.63 -12.53 -30.01
CA ASP A 17 -4.00 -11.42 -30.73
C ASP A 17 -3.93 -10.15 -29.89
N LYS A 18 -4.96 -9.87 -29.10
CA LYS A 18 -4.96 -8.73 -28.14
C LYS A 18 -3.99 -8.94 -26.99
N LEU A 19 -3.92 -10.15 -26.45
CA LEU A 19 -2.92 -10.51 -25.42
C LEU A 19 -1.49 -10.45 -25.98
N ASN A 20 -1.29 -10.82 -27.25
CA ASN A 20 0.02 -10.71 -27.88
C ASN A 20 0.42 -9.28 -28.19
N VAL A 21 -0.53 -8.40 -28.54
CA VAL A 21 -0.30 -6.95 -28.63
C VAL A 21 0.07 -6.37 -27.26
N ILE A 22 -0.66 -6.71 -26.22
CA ILE A 22 -0.34 -6.34 -24.82
C ILE A 22 1.04 -6.88 -24.43
N ARG A 23 1.38 -8.13 -24.76
CA ARG A 23 2.71 -8.72 -24.52
C ARG A 23 3.85 -8.02 -25.30
N ALA A 24 3.58 -7.60 -26.54
CA ALA A 24 4.55 -6.88 -27.36
C ALA A 24 4.78 -5.44 -26.88
N GLU A 25 3.73 -4.81 -26.32
CA GLU A 25 3.77 -3.46 -25.79
C GLU A 25 4.22 -3.40 -24.34
N MET A 26 3.90 -4.42 -23.51
CA MET A 26 4.49 -4.61 -22.20
C MET A 26 5.95 -5.04 -22.33
N LYS A 27 6.80 -4.06 -22.56
CA LYS A 27 8.25 -4.23 -22.36
C LYS A 27 8.47 -4.78 -20.94
N LYS A 28 9.53 -5.58 -20.77
CA LYS A 28 9.94 -6.07 -19.44
C LYS A 28 9.78 -4.96 -18.40
N PRO A 29 9.25 -5.22 -17.23
CA PRO A 29 9.08 -4.20 -16.18
C PRO A 29 10.35 -3.36 -16.06
N GLY A 30 10.25 -2.05 -16.16
CA GLY A 30 11.37 -1.13 -16.09
C GLY A 30 12.25 -1.03 -17.36
N ALA A 31 11.92 -1.68 -18.48
CA ALA A 31 12.67 -1.52 -19.73
C ALA A 31 12.41 -0.12 -20.31
N GLY A 32 13.38 0.75 -20.20
CA GLY A 32 13.36 2.12 -20.75
C GLY A 32 13.19 3.24 -19.74
N LYS A 33 12.96 2.96 -18.44
CA LYS A 33 13.02 3.96 -17.38
C LYS A 33 14.34 3.82 -16.61
N ASP A 34 15.00 4.95 -16.35
CA ASP A 34 16.20 4.95 -15.52
C ASP A 34 15.81 4.66 -14.07
N LYS A 35 16.16 3.44 -13.60
CA LYS A 35 15.85 2.99 -12.24
C LYS A 35 16.53 3.84 -11.16
N THR A 36 17.57 4.61 -11.50
CA THR A 36 18.27 5.49 -10.57
C THR A 36 17.56 6.82 -10.36
N GLU A 37 16.61 7.18 -11.24
CA GLU A 37 15.80 8.40 -11.14
C GLU A 37 14.42 8.17 -10.51
N PHE A 38 14.07 6.90 -10.30
CA PHE A 38 12.80 6.57 -9.63
C PHE A 38 12.86 7.00 -8.16
N ARG A 39 11.82 7.73 -7.72
CA ARG A 39 11.68 8.22 -6.34
C ARG A 39 12.75 9.25 -5.92
N ARG A 40 13.32 9.99 -6.85
CA ARG A 40 14.10 11.18 -6.51
C ARG A 40 13.15 12.35 -6.27
N TYR A 41 12.88 12.62 -5.00
CA TYR A 41 12.01 13.73 -4.57
C TYR A 41 12.76 15.06 -4.41
N ASP A 42 14.06 15.13 -4.73
CA ASP A 42 14.82 16.38 -4.73
C ASP A 42 14.25 17.45 -5.67
N GLY A 43 13.59 16.99 -6.75
CA GLY A 43 12.82 17.82 -7.69
C GLY A 43 11.30 17.68 -7.55
N ALA A 44 10.79 17.07 -6.45
CA ALA A 44 9.36 16.83 -6.28
C ALA A 44 8.58 18.15 -6.26
N LYS A 45 7.37 18.10 -6.81
CA LYS A 45 6.40 19.20 -6.75
C LYS A 45 6.14 19.59 -5.29
N ASP A 46 5.91 20.87 -5.02
CA ASP A 46 5.72 21.40 -3.66
C ASP A 46 4.65 20.64 -2.86
N HIS A 47 3.57 20.16 -3.49
CA HIS A 47 2.51 19.42 -2.82
C HIS A 47 2.98 18.05 -2.29
N VAL A 48 3.89 17.35 -2.97
CA VAL A 48 4.46 16.08 -2.52
C VAL A 48 5.32 16.31 -1.29
N ARG A 49 6.14 17.36 -1.29
CA ARG A 49 6.97 17.73 -0.13
C ARG A 49 6.12 18.09 1.09
N LEU A 50 5.05 18.87 0.88
CA LEU A 50 4.10 19.21 1.93
C LEU A 50 3.42 17.98 2.51
N PHE A 51 3.01 17.06 1.63
CA PHE A 51 2.41 15.78 2.04
C PHE A 51 3.36 14.99 2.96
N TYR A 52 4.60 14.69 2.53
CA TYR A 52 5.55 13.94 3.35
C TYR A 52 5.91 14.65 4.64
N THR A 53 6.01 15.97 4.63
CA THR A 53 6.23 16.75 5.86
C THR A 53 5.08 16.55 6.84
N GLU A 54 3.84 16.61 6.37
CA GLU A 54 2.66 16.37 7.20
C GLU A 54 2.62 14.92 7.73
N GLN A 55 2.89 13.92 6.86
CA GLN A 55 2.96 12.53 7.26
C GLN A 55 3.99 12.33 8.37
N HIS A 56 5.21 12.82 8.17
CA HIS A 56 6.30 12.66 9.13
C HIS A 56 5.96 13.30 10.49
N LEU A 57 5.42 14.52 10.50
CA LEU A 57 5.09 15.23 11.73
C LEU A 57 3.99 14.55 12.55
N LYS A 58 3.06 13.84 11.89
CA LYS A 58 1.86 13.29 12.52
C LYS A 58 1.95 11.81 12.88
N GLN A 59 2.88 11.04 12.28
CA GLN A 59 3.03 9.61 12.50
C GLN A 59 3.76 9.29 13.82
N THR A 60 3.31 9.88 14.93
CA THR A 60 3.86 9.63 16.27
C THR A 60 3.50 8.24 16.81
N VAL A 61 4.25 7.75 17.78
CA VAL A 61 3.93 6.51 18.53
C VAL A 61 2.53 6.61 19.14
N GLU A 62 2.20 7.76 19.76
CA GLU A 62 0.90 8.00 20.38
C GLU A 62 -0.25 7.91 19.35
N TYR A 63 -0.09 8.59 18.21
CA TYR A 63 -1.07 8.50 17.12
C TYR A 63 -1.25 7.05 16.67
N ASN A 64 -0.13 6.36 16.41
CA ASN A 64 -0.14 4.99 15.93
C ASN A 64 -0.78 3.99 16.91
N MET A 65 -0.63 4.20 18.20
CA MET A 65 -1.33 3.40 19.22
C MET A 65 -2.84 3.69 19.22
N THR A 66 -3.21 4.97 19.16
CA THR A 66 -4.60 5.41 19.18
C THR A 66 -5.38 4.92 17.96
N VAL A 67 -4.84 5.12 16.76
CA VAL A 67 -5.53 4.73 15.53
C VAL A 67 -5.71 3.21 15.41
N ARG A 68 -4.76 2.42 15.91
CA ARG A 68 -4.90 0.96 15.96
C ARG A 68 -6.00 0.51 16.90
N GLU A 69 -6.19 1.21 18.02
CA GLU A 69 -7.31 0.94 18.94
C GLU A 69 -8.65 1.31 18.30
N GLU A 70 -8.74 2.47 17.67
CA GLU A 70 -9.92 2.89 16.91
C GLU A 70 -10.25 1.90 15.79
N PHE A 71 -9.24 1.45 15.06
CA PHE A 71 -9.39 0.47 13.99
C PHE A 71 -9.90 -0.89 14.50
N ARG A 72 -9.43 -1.36 15.64
CA ARG A 72 -9.95 -2.59 16.27
C ARG A 72 -11.44 -2.50 16.62
N ASN A 73 -11.90 -1.33 17.00
CA ASN A 73 -13.27 -1.06 17.44
C ASN A 73 -14.18 -0.53 16.30
N ARG A 74 -13.75 -0.64 15.03
CA ARG A 74 -14.50 -0.15 13.87
C ARG A 74 -15.80 -0.90 13.65
N GLU A 75 -16.80 -0.18 13.13
CA GLU A 75 -18.07 -0.77 12.72
C GLU A 75 -17.89 -1.59 11.41
N PRO A 76 -18.66 -2.65 11.20
CA PRO A 76 -18.59 -3.43 9.97
C PRO A 76 -18.94 -2.60 8.73
N TRP A 77 -18.14 -2.77 7.66
CA TRP A 77 -18.41 -2.24 6.34
C TRP A 77 -18.00 -3.28 5.28
N TRP A 78 -18.99 -4.00 4.78
CA TRP A 78 -18.80 -5.16 3.92
C TRP A 78 -18.89 -4.79 2.44
N MET A 79 -17.88 -5.16 1.65
CA MET A 79 -17.90 -4.99 0.20
C MET A 79 -17.14 -6.13 -0.51
N GLY A 80 -17.49 -6.38 -1.77
CA GLY A 80 -16.74 -7.27 -2.65
C GLY A 80 -15.42 -6.63 -3.10
N VAL A 81 -14.45 -7.45 -3.52
CA VAL A 81 -13.14 -6.94 -3.97
C VAL A 81 -13.29 -5.99 -5.15
N MET A 82 -14.08 -6.34 -6.16
CA MET A 82 -14.30 -5.46 -7.32
C MET A 82 -15.07 -4.18 -6.95
N GLU A 83 -16.00 -4.27 -6.01
CA GLU A 83 -16.70 -3.09 -5.47
C GLU A 83 -15.71 -2.12 -4.80
N GLY A 84 -14.75 -2.67 -4.02
CA GLY A 84 -13.66 -1.90 -3.42
C GLY A 84 -12.76 -1.23 -4.45
N ALA A 85 -12.40 -1.93 -5.53
CA ALA A 85 -11.59 -1.38 -6.63
C ALA A 85 -12.29 -0.21 -7.33
N LEU A 86 -13.57 -0.35 -7.64
CA LEU A 86 -14.37 0.71 -8.27
C LEU A 86 -14.54 1.93 -7.36
N LEU A 87 -14.62 1.70 -6.05
CA LEU A 87 -14.68 2.77 -5.07
C LEU A 87 -13.34 3.49 -4.96
N LEU A 88 -12.22 2.74 -4.94
CA LEU A 88 -10.87 3.28 -4.89
C LEU A 88 -10.55 4.16 -6.11
N ASN A 89 -11.11 3.86 -7.28
CA ASN A 89 -10.90 4.64 -8.49
C ASN A 89 -11.40 6.11 -8.39
N LYS A 90 -12.16 6.44 -7.35
CA LYS A 90 -12.58 7.82 -7.05
C LYS A 90 -11.56 8.60 -6.22
N PHE A 91 -10.52 7.93 -5.75
CA PHE A 91 -9.51 8.50 -4.89
C PHE A 91 -8.31 9.01 -5.70
N VAL A 92 -7.79 10.19 -5.34
CA VAL A 92 -6.57 10.78 -5.91
C VAL A 92 -5.48 10.72 -4.85
N ASP A 93 -4.37 10.07 -5.17
CA ASP A 93 -3.21 9.93 -4.30
C ASP A 93 -2.29 11.15 -4.40
N GLN A 94 -2.11 11.90 -3.31
CA GLN A 94 -1.26 13.10 -3.27
C GLN A 94 0.23 12.77 -3.10
N SER A 95 0.57 11.56 -2.69
CA SER A 95 1.97 11.13 -2.57
C SER A 95 2.57 10.72 -3.91
N ASP A 96 1.73 10.35 -4.89
CA ASP A 96 2.17 9.96 -6.23
C ASP A 96 2.43 11.20 -7.09
N PRO A 97 3.67 11.41 -7.58
CA PRO A 97 3.97 12.49 -8.50
C PRO A 97 3.31 12.33 -9.88
N ASP A 98 2.84 11.13 -10.21
CA ASP A 98 2.23 10.74 -11.49
C ASP A 98 0.73 10.45 -11.32
N THR A 99 -0.08 11.50 -11.28
CA THR A 99 -1.53 11.43 -11.05
C THR A 99 -2.37 11.17 -12.30
N GLU A 100 -1.76 10.90 -13.45
CA GLU A 100 -2.47 10.72 -14.73
C GLU A 100 -3.14 9.35 -14.87
N VAL A 101 -2.65 8.33 -14.13
CA VAL A 101 -3.19 6.96 -14.16
C VAL A 101 -4.23 6.79 -13.05
N GLY A 102 -5.45 6.35 -13.41
CA GLY A 102 -6.50 6.05 -12.44
C GLY A 102 -6.13 4.86 -11.54
N GLN A 103 -6.61 4.86 -10.30
CA GLN A 103 -6.29 3.78 -9.33
C GLN A 103 -6.68 2.40 -9.88
N LEU A 104 -7.87 2.25 -10.43
CA LEU A 104 -8.33 0.97 -11.01
C LEU A 104 -7.42 0.49 -12.15
N GLU A 105 -6.99 1.41 -13.00
CA GLU A 105 -6.07 1.11 -14.10
C GLU A 105 -4.72 0.62 -13.56
N HIS A 106 -4.16 1.29 -12.56
CA HIS A 106 -2.92 0.89 -11.89
C HIS A 106 -3.03 -0.54 -11.30
N LEU A 107 -4.14 -0.87 -10.63
CA LEU A 107 -4.35 -2.20 -10.08
C LEU A 107 -4.31 -3.29 -11.17
N PHE A 108 -4.98 -3.06 -12.30
CA PHE A 108 -4.96 -4.00 -13.43
C PHE A 108 -3.60 -4.04 -14.12
N GLN A 109 -2.93 -2.91 -14.32
CA GLN A 109 -1.60 -2.87 -14.94
C GLN A 109 -0.59 -3.68 -14.12
N THR A 110 -0.56 -3.46 -12.80
CA THR A 110 0.32 -4.20 -11.88
C THR A 110 0.02 -5.70 -11.91
N SER A 111 -1.25 -6.09 -11.79
CA SER A 111 -1.66 -7.49 -11.82
C SER A 111 -1.34 -8.18 -13.14
N GLU A 112 -1.63 -7.54 -14.28
CA GLU A 112 -1.36 -8.09 -15.59
C GLU A 112 0.15 -8.21 -15.86
N ALA A 113 0.95 -7.24 -15.42
CA ALA A 113 2.40 -7.34 -15.50
C ALA A 113 2.94 -8.56 -14.71
N ILE A 114 2.42 -8.80 -13.50
CA ILE A 114 2.75 -9.96 -12.67
C ILE A 114 2.33 -11.26 -13.38
N ARG A 115 1.11 -11.31 -13.92
CA ARG A 115 0.56 -12.46 -14.63
C ARG A 115 1.39 -12.80 -15.87
N LEU A 116 1.71 -11.80 -16.68
CA LEU A 116 2.51 -11.95 -17.91
C LEU A 116 3.96 -12.36 -17.64
N ALA A 117 4.50 -11.98 -16.48
CA ALA A 117 5.80 -12.44 -16.00
C ALA A 117 5.78 -13.90 -15.50
N GLY A 118 4.62 -14.58 -15.53
CA GLY A 118 4.48 -15.97 -15.10
C GLY A 118 4.61 -16.18 -13.60
N ARG A 119 4.32 -15.15 -12.80
CA ARG A 119 4.33 -15.23 -11.34
C ARG A 119 3.11 -16.02 -10.83
N PRO A 120 3.15 -16.54 -9.59
CA PRO A 120 2.02 -17.28 -9.00
C PRO A 120 0.73 -16.48 -9.00
N GLU A 121 -0.42 -17.16 -9.13
CA GLU A 121 -1.75 -16.52 -9.16
C GLU A 121 -2.03 -15.66 -7.90
N TRP A 122 -1.60 -16.12 -6.72
CA TRP A 122 -1.75 -15.35 -5.50
C TRP A 122 -0.97 -14.01 -5.54
N MET A 123 0.15 -13.94 -6.27
CA MET A 123 0.90 -12.70 -6.46
C MET A 123 0.17 -11.74 -7.40
N VAL A 124 -0.53 -12.25 -8.41
CA VAL A 124 -1.43 -11.47 -9.27
C VAL A 124 -2.54 -10.83 -8.43
N VAL A 125 -3.11 -11.62 -7.51
CA VAL A 125 -4.13 -11.13 -6.57
C VAL A 125 -3.56 -10.06 -5.63
N ALA A 126 -2.38 -10.30 -5.05
CA ALA A 126 -1.69 -9.30 -4.21
C ALA A 126 -1.47 -8.00 -4.99
N GLY A 127 -1.03 -8.08 -6.26
CA GLY A 127 -0.85 -6.94 -7.14
C GLY A 127 -2.14 -6.16 -7.40
N PHE A 128 -3.28 -6.85 -7.47
CA PHE A 128 -4.56 -6.16 -7.64
C PHE A 128 -5.03 -5.46 -6.37
N VAL A 129 -4.79 -6.02 -5.20
CA VAL A 129 -5.38 -5.49 -3.96
C VAL A 129 -4.42 -4.62 -3.14
N HIS A 130 -3.10 -4.58 -3.46
CA HIS A 130 -2.08 -3.99 -2.61
C HIS A 130 -2.43 -2.58 -2.10
N ASP A 131 -3.07 -1.80 -2.93
CA ASP A 131 -3.45 -0.41 -2.66
C ASP A 131 -4.84 -0.21 -2.02
N PHE A 132 -5.59 -1.30 -1.77
CA PHE A 132 -6.94 -1.16 -1.21
C PHE A 132 -6.98 -0.53 0.19
N GLY A 133 -5.87 -0.55 0.91
CA GLY A 133 -5.75 0.19 2.15
C GLY A 133 -5.94 1.70 2.01
N LYS A 134 -5.79 2.27 0.80
CA LYS A 134 -6.12 3.67 0.48
C LYS A 134 -7.61 3.98 0.71
N LEU A 135 -8.48 2.97 0.76
CA LEU A 135 -9.87 3.13 1.20
C LEU A 135 -9.99 3.62 2.65
N TRP A 136 -8.88 3.60 3.42
CA TRP A 136 -8.84 4.19 4.76
C TRP A 136 -9.34 5.63 4.79
N CYS A 137 -9.11 6.41 3.76
CA CYS A 137 -9.65 7.76 3.60
C CYS A 137 -11.18 7.83 3.73
N LEU A 138 -11.90 6.76 3.35
CA LEU A 138 -13.36 6.63 3.47
C LEU A 138 -13.80 5.89 4.73
N MET A 139 -12.88 5.16 5.37
CA MET A 139 -13.14 4.37 6.57
C MET A 139 -13.02 5.19 7.86
N GLY A 140 -12.41 6.35 7.80
CA GLY A 140 -12.24 7.24 8.96
C GLY A 140 -10.84 7.84 9.10
N GLY A 141 -10.03 7.75 8.06
CA GLY A 141 -8.74 8.44 7.96
C GLY A 141 -8.86 9.93 8.22
N GLN A 142 -7.83 10.52 8.80
CA GLN A 142 -7.80 11.93 9.14
C GLN A 142 -7.33 12.81 7.98
N GLY A 143 -6.68 12.20 6.99
CA GLY A 143 -6.20 12.87 5.80
C GLY A 143 -5.40 11.94 4.88
N GLN A 144 -4.75 12.53 3.90
CA GLN A 144 -3.85 11.77 3.01
C GLN A 144 -2.64 11.21 3.80
N TRP A 145 -2.16 11.96 4.78
CA TRP A 145 -0.96 11.66 5.58
C TRP A 145 -1.05 10.36 6.40
N ASP A 146 -2.24 9.87 6.73
CA ASP A 146 -2.48 8.60 7.41
C ASP A 146 -3.08 7.52 6.48
N THR A 147 -3.07 7.80 5.18
CA THR A 147 -3.64 6.94 4.14
C THR A 147 -2.60 6.46 3.14
N VAL A 148 -1.83 7.37 2.54
CA VAL A 148 -0.86 7.07 1.48
C VAL A 148 0.58 7.41 1.90
N GLY A 149 1.55 7.26 1.00
CA GLY A 149 2.95 7.55 1.23
C GLY A 149 3.73 6.34 1.76
N ASP A 150 4.99 6.60 2.11
CA ASP A 150 5.92 5.55 2.53
C ASP A 150 5.61 5.01 3.92
N THR A 151 5.90 3.73 4.08
CA THR A 151 5.83 3.04 5.37
C THR A 151 7.20 3.06 6.06
N PHE A 152 7.22 3.27 7.37
CA PHE A 152 8.42 3.19 8.22
C PHE A 152 8.06 2.76 9.64
N PRO A 153 8.99 2.11 10.38
CA PRO A 153 8.78 1.78 11.79
C PRO A 153 8.73 3.05 12.65
N VAL A 154 7.80 3.09 13.61
CA VAL A 154 7.75 4.11 14.66
C VAL A 154 8.16 3.53 16.01
N GLY A 155 8.71 4.36 16.90
CA GLY A 155 9.17 3.92 18.22
C GLY A 155 10.60 3.37 18.26
N ALA A 156 11.36 3.53 17.19
CA ALA A 156 12.81 3.34 17.10
C ALA A 156 13.45 4.47 16.29
N GLU A 157 14.77 4.52 16.25
CA GLU A 157 15.51 5.50 15.44
C GLU A 157 15.08 5.42 13.97
N TYR A 158 14.74 6.59 13.41
CA TYR A 158 14.37 6.69 11.99
C TYR A 158 15.59 6.54 11.09
N SER A 159 15.50 5.71 10.07
CA SER A 159 16.55 5.59 9.06
C SER A 159 16.69 6.87 8.24
N LYS A 160 17.94 7.27 7.96
CA LYS A 160 18.26 8.37 7.06
C LYS A 160 17.90 8.09 5.59
N LYS A 161 17.45 6.85 5.31
CA LYS A 161 17.00 6.40 3.99
C LYS A 161 15.50 6.55 3.79
N ILE A 162 14.79 7.03 4.81
CA ILE A 162 13.40 7.48 4.64
C ILE A 162 13.43 8.74 3.77
N GLU A 163 12.53 8.77 2.79
CA GLU A 163 12.41 9.91 1.87
C GLU A 163 12.14 11.21 2.64
N LEU A 164 12.73 12.31 2.24
CA LEU A 164 12.63 13.60 2.94
C LEU A 164 12.93 13.53 4.47
N TYR A 165 13.90 12.68 4.86
CA TYR A 165 14.28 12.43 6.26
C TYR A 165 14.39 13.69 7.14
N GLU A 166 14.82 14.83 6.57
CA GLU A 166 15.02 16.06 7.34
C GLU A 166 13.74 16.53 8.04
N SER A 167 12.55 16.28 7.45
CA SER A 167 11.27 16.65 8.07
C SER A 167 10.92 15.79 9.29
N LEU A 168 11.51 14.59 9.43
CA LEU A 168 11.35 13.76 10.63
C LEU A 168 12.01 14.38 11.89
N LYS A 169 12.94 15.31 11.73
CA LYS A 169 13.60 15.95 12.88
C LYS A 169 12.64 16.81 13.72
N ASP A 170 11.53 17.21 13.12
CA ASP A 170 10.52 18.05 13.77
C ASP A 170 9.40 17.25 14.45
N ILE A 171 9.33 15.92 14.27
CA ILE A 171 8.36 15.09 14.98
C ILE A 171 8.71 15.01 16.48
N PRO A 172 7.71 15.05 17.38
CA PRO A 172 7.96 14.99 18.83
C PRO A 172 8.79 13.78 19.27
N ASP A 173 8.62 12.63 18.58
CA ASP A 173 9.29 11.37 18.90
C ASP A 173 10.78 11.37 18.56
N PHE A 174 11.24 12.24 17.66
CA PHE A 174 12.63 12.24 17.18
C PHE A 174 13.64 12.47 18.30
N ASN A 175 13.31 13.34 19.25
CA ASN A 175 14.16 13.67 20.38
C ASN A 175 13.79 12.91 21.66
N ASN A 176 12.83 11.99 21.59
CA ASN A 176 12.41 11.21 22.73
C ASN A 176 13.44 10.09 23.00
N PRO A 177 14.16 10.08 24.17
CA PRO A 177 15.19 9.10 24.44
C PRO A 177 14.69 7.66 24.48
N ARG A 178 13.40 7.44 24.56
CA ARG A 178 12.77 6.13 24.49
C ARG A 178 12.68 5.58 23.06
N TYR A 179 12.61 6.48 22.06
CA TYR A 179 12.35 6.15 20.66
C TYR A 179 13.54 6.39 19.75
N ASN A 180 14.45 7.29 20.10
CA ASN A 180 15.57 7.71 19.24
C ASN A 180 16.84 6.85 19.42
N THR A 181 16.69 5.57 19.72
CA THR A 181 17.79 4.62 19.77
C THR A 181 17.60 3.52 18.73
N LYS A 182 18.67 2.85 18.36
CA LYS A 182 18.68 1.79 17.33
C LYS A 182 17.51 0.80 17.46
N TYR A 183 17.18 0.43 18.68
CA TYR A 183 16.11 -0.54 18.95
C TYR A 183 14.84 0.10 19.50
N GLY A 184 14.92 1.32 20.03
CA GLY A 184 13.79 2.00 20.62
C GLY A 184 13.07 1.18 21.67
N ILE A 185 11.78 0.90 21.43
CA ILE A 185 10.92 0.08 22.29
C ILE A 185 10.94 -1.42 21.95
N TYR A 186 11.77 -1.83 21.01
CA TYR A 186 11.81 -3.21 20.47
C TYR A 186 13.07 -3.94 20.89
N SER A 187 13.08 -5.26 20.64
CA SER A 187 14.24 -6.12 20.86
C SER A 187 14.96 -6.44 19.55
N PRO A 188 16.29 -6.66 19.57
CA PRO A 188 17.01 -7.16 18.40
C PRO A 188 16.38 -8.44 17.84
N GLY A 189 16.23 -8.52 16.51
CA GLY A 189 15.71 -9.72 15.84
C GLY A 189 14.27 -10.08 16.21
N CYS A 190 13.48 -9.13 16.70
CA CYS A 190 12.09 -9.38 17.10
C CYS A 190 11.17 -9.75 15.93
N GLY A 191 11.58 -9.46 14.71
CA GLY A 191 10.78 -9.59 13.50
C GLY A 191 9.96 -8.33 13.17
N LEU A 192 9.82 -8.03 11.89
CA LEU A 192 9.07 -6.85 11.43
C LEU A 192 7.60 -6.89 11.82
N ASP A 193 7.03 -8.08 11.97
CA ASP A 193 5.64 -8.26 12.43
C ASP A 193 5.39 -7.71 13.84
N ASN A 194 6.44 -7.59 14.64
CA ASN A 194 6.38 -7.02 15.98
C ASN A 194 6.72 -5.53 16.03
N LEU A 195 7.03 -4.91 14.89
CA LEU A 195 7.21 -3.48 14.80
C LEU A 195 5.87 -2.78 14.55
N MET A 196 5.71 -1.63 15.14
CA MET A 196 4.63 -0.71 14.82
C MET A 196 5.03 0.10 13.60
N MET A 197 4.48 -0.25 12.43
CA MET A 197 4.67 0.53 11.21
C MET A 197 3.87 1.81 11.29
N SER A 198 4.31 2.89 10.61
CA SER A 198 3.48 4.07 10.40
C SER A 198 2.12 3.65 9.83
N TRP A 199 1.05 4.30 10.30
CA TRP A 199 -0.30 3.95 9.90
C TRP A 199 -0.60 4.49 8.51
N GLY A 200 -0.82 3.60 7.56
CA GLY A 200 -1.09 3.91 6.17
C GLY A 200 -1.72 2.72 5.46
N HIS A 201 -1.89 2.81 4.14
CA HIS A 201 -2.58 1.80 3.34
C HIS A 201 -2.00 0.39 3.50
N ASP A 202 -0.69 0.25 3.59
CA ASP A 202 0.01 -1.02 3.77
C ASP A 202 -0.49 -1.76 5.02
N GLU A 203 -0.38 -1.08 6.16
CA GLU A 203 -0.75 -1.64 7.46
C GLU A 203 -2.26 -1.86 7.58
N VAL A 204 -3.07 -0.91 7.10
CA VAL A 204 -4.54 -1.02 7.09
C VAL A 204 -4.98 -2.26 6.32
N LEU A 205 -4.49 -2.45 5.10
CA LEU A 205 -4.88 -3.58 4.28
C LEU A 205 -4.41 -4.90 4.86
N TYR A 206 -3.18 -4.95 5.35
CA TYR A 206 -2.67 -6.13 6.04
C TYR A 206 -3.57 -6.52 7.21
N GLN A 207 -3.97 -5.56 8.07
CA GLN A 207 -4.84 -5.81 9.20
C GLN A 207 -6.25 -6.29 8.80
N ILE A 208 -6.72 -5.90 7.61
CA ILE A 208 -7.98 -6.37 7.05
C ILE A 208 -7.86 -7.80 6.53
N LEU A 209 -6.82 -8.10 5.74
CA LEU A 209 -6.77 -9.32 4.94
C LEU A 209 -6.15 -10.51 5.64
N LYS A 210 -5.29 -10.31 6.65
CA LYS A 210 -4.62 -11.40 7.35
C LYS A 210 -5.58 -12.45 7.95
N ASP A 211 -6.78 -12.02 8.35
CA ASP A 211 -7.81 -12.89 8.96
C ASP A 211 -9.01 -13.13 8.03
N GLN A 212 -9.06 -12.51 6.85
CA GLN A 212 -10.20 -12.55 5.95
C GLN A 212 -9.86 -13.06 4.54
N SER A 213 -8.64 -13.52 4.33
CA SER A 213 -8.21 -14.08 3.05
C SER A 213 -7.48 -15.41 3.24
N THR A 214 -7.35 -16.17 2.14
CA THR A 214 -6.50 -17.36 2.07
C THR A 214 -5.18 -17.07 1.35
N LEU A 215 -4.78 -15.79 1.30
CA LEU A 215 -3.51 -15.36 0.74
C LEU A 215 -2.34 -15.94 1.56
N PRO A 216 -1.27 -16.40 0.90
CA PRO A 216 -0.11 -16.94 1.60
C PRO A 216 0.69 -15.82 2.31
N PRO A 217 1.57 -16.16 3.25
CA PRO A 217 2.38 -15.20 3.98
C PRO A 217 3.17 -14.25 3.08
N GLU A 218 3.65 -14.73 1.94
CA GLU A 218 4.37 -13.95 0.94
C GLU A 218 3.52 -12.80 0.38
N ALA A 219 2.26 -13.07 0.07
CA ALA A 219 1.31 -12.06 -0.41
C ALA A 219 1.01 -11.02 0.67
N LEU A 220 0.82 -11.47 1.92
CA LEU A 220 0.57 -10.57 3.06
C LEU A 220 1.78 -9.69 3.37
N ALA A 221 3.00 -10.24 3.22
CA ALA A 221 4.24 -9.47 3.36
C ALA A 221 4.38 -8.41 2.25
N MET A 222 4.05 -8.76 0.99
CA MET A 222 4.01 -7.78 -0.11
C MET A 222 3.07 -6.64 0.22
N ILE A 223 1.83 -6.94 0.61
CA ILE A 223 0.83 -5.94 0.97
C ILE A 223 1.31 -5.04 2.10
N ARG A 224 1.92 -5.61 3.14
CA ARG A 224 2.30 -4.86 4.34
C ARG A 224 3.55 -4.02 4.18
N TYR A 225 4.47 -4.44 3.31
CA TYR A 225 5.82 -3.89 3.27
C TYR A 225 6.23 -3.32 1.91
N HIS A 226 5.32 -3.23 0.91
CA HIS A 226 5.70 -2.72 -0.41
C HIS A 226 6.18 -1.27 -0.36
N SER A 227 5.64 -0.44 0.53
CA SER A 227 6.08 0.94 0.72
C SER A 227 7.17 1.10 1.80
N LEU A 228 7.66 0.01 2.41
CA LEU A 228 8.77 0.03 3.37
C LEU A 228 10.12 0.02 2.63
N TYR A 229 10.34 1.01 1.77
CA TYR A 229 11.53 1.10 0.91
C TYR A 229 12.86 1.07 1.67
N PRO A 230 13.03 1.73 2.82
CA PRO A 230 14.28 1.65 3.57
C PRO A 230 14.68 0.22 3.90
N TRP A 231 13.72 -0.68 4.16
CA TRP A 231 14.02 -2.06 4.47
C TRP A 231 14.40 -2.89 3.24
N HIS A 232 13.54 -2.91 2.23
CA HIS A 232 13.75 -3.86 1.13
C HIS A 232 14.68 -3.32 0.03
N PHE A 233 14.83 -2.00 -0.16
CA PHE A 233 15.80 -1.43 -1.10
C PHE A 233 17.15 -1.12 -0.45
N GLU A 234 17.15 -0.44 0.69
CA GLU A 234 18.34 0.10 1.31
C GLU A 234 18.92 -0.80 2.40
N ASN A 235 18.24 -1.93 2.70
CA ASN A 235 18.63 -2.90 3.72
C ASN A 235 18.71 -2.33 5.15
N GLU A 236 18.02 -1.23 5.41
CA GLU A 236 17.82 -0.66 6.74
C GLU A 236 16.96 -1.59 7.61
N TYR A 237 16.92 -1.37 8.89
CA TYR A 237 16.12 -2.15 9.84
C TYR A 237 16.41 -3.66 9.89
N SER A 238 17.48 -4.13 9.23
CA SER A 238 17.90 -5.54 9.23
C SER A 238 18.21 -6.10 10.61
N HIS A 239 18.52 -5.23 11.58
CA HIS A 239 18.74 -5.59 12.97
C HIS A 239 17.48 -6.04 13.73
N PHE A 240 16.30 -5.81 13.13
CA PHE A 240 15.02 -6.32 13.63
C PHE A 240 14.60 -7.63 12.95
N GLU A 241 15.18 -7.96 11.77
CA GLU A 241 14.78 -9.12 10.99
C GLU A 241 14.94 -10.45 11.78
N ASN A 242 13.92 -11.26 11.69
CA ASN A 242 13.97 -12.68 12.06
C ASN A 242 14.12 -13.56 10.80
N GLU A 243 13.97 -14.87 10.92
CA GLU A 243 14.09 -15.82 9.81
C GLU A 243 12.93 -15.65 8.81
N HIS A 244 11.72 -15.39 9.31
CA HIS A 244 10.55 -15.14 8.48
C HIS A 244 10.74 -13.91 7.59
N ASP A 245 11.20 -12.78 8.14
CA ASP A 245 11.41 -11.55 7.37
C ASP A 245 12.44 -11.75 6.24
N ARG A 246 13.53 -12.48 6.55
CA ARG A 246 14.53 -12.80 5.53
C ARG A 246 13.99 -13.66 4.39
N ALA A 247 13.04 -14.54 4.68
CA ALA A 247 12.35 -15.35 3.67
C ALA A 247 11.34 -14.52 2.85
N MET A 248 10.69 -13.52 3.47
CA MET A 248 9.69 -12.66 2.80
C MET A 248 10.32 -11.55 1.95
N LYS A 249 11.47 -11.02 2.34
CA LYS A 249 12.11 -9.88 1.68
C LYS A 249 12.33 -10.02 0.16
N PRO A 250 12.77 -11.19 -0.35
CA PRO A 250 12.90 -11.39 -1.81
C PRO A 250 11.58 -11.23 -2.56
N TRP A 251 10.46 -11.66 -1.97
CA TRP A 251 9.14 -11.55 -2.56
C TRP A 251 8.67 -10.10 -2.62
N VAL A 252 8.87 -9.33 -1.55
CA VAL A 252 8.55 -7.90 -1.54
C VAL A 252 9.38 -7.14 -2.59
N LYS A 253 10.67 -7.48 -2.75
CA LYS A 253 11.54 -6.91 -3.79
C LYS A 253 11.07 -7.26 -5.20
N ASP A 254 10.68 -8.50 -5.44
CA ASP A 254 10.18 -8.94 -6.73
C ASP A 254 8.86 -8.25 -7.08
N PHE A 255 7.95 -8.14 -6.12
CA PHE A 255 6.68 -7.43 -6.28
C PHE A 255 6.87 -5.95 -6.62
N ASN A 256 7.76 -5.27 -5.94
CA ASN A 256 7.96 -3.83 -6.07
C ASN A 256 8.39 -3.40 -7.48
N GLN A 257 9.01 -4.30 -8.25
CA GLN A 257 9.32 -4.03 -9.66
C GLN A 257 8.05 -3.87 -10.51
N PHE A 258 6.99 -4.60 -10.19
CA PHE A 258 5.72 -4.51 -10.91
C PHE A 258 4.92 -3.28 -10.51
N ASP A 259 4.89 -2.97 -9.23
CA ASP A 259 4.21 -1.80 -8.69
C ASP A 259 4.78 -0.49 -9.26
N LEU A 260 6.09 -0.29 -9.17
CA LEU A 260 6.73 0.95 -9.61
C LEU A 260 6.82 1.11 -11.14
N TYR A 261 6.92 0.01 -11.90
CA TYR A 261 7.28 0.05 -13.33
C TYR A 261 6.18 -0.47 -14.26
N SER A 262 5.02 -0.80 -13.75
CA SER A 262 3.91 -1.31 -14.56
C SER A 262 3.14 -0.23 -15.32
N LYS A 263 3.37 1.04 -15.05
CA LYS A 263 2.72 2.17 -15.75
C LYS A 263 3.08 2.11 -17.23
N SER A 264 2.12 1.64 -18.03
CA SER A 264 2.22 1.44 -19.48
C SER A 264 1.43 2.53 -20.19
N ASP A 265 1.90 2.95 -21.39
CA ASP A 265 1.17 3.87 -22.27
C ASP A 265 -0.08 3.20 -22.89
N SER A 266 -0.25 1.90 -22.72
CA SER A 266 -1.39 1.13 -23.23
C SER A 266 -2.18 0.52 -22.07
N PRO A 267 -3.28 1.17 -21.63
CA PRO A 267 -4.09 0.68 -20.52
C PRO A 267 -4.73 -0.69 -20.87
N PRO A 268 -4.85 -1.60 -19.88
CA PRO A 268 -5.53 -2.87 -20.07
C PRO A 268 -7.02 -2.67 -20.33
N ASP A 269 -7.64 -3.57 -21.11
CA ASP A 269 -9.10 -3.59 -21.32
C ASP A 269 -9.81 -4.08 -20.05
N VAL A 270 -10.07 -3.13 -19.15
CA VAL A 270 -10.63 -3.37 -17.83
C VAL A 270 -11.96 -4.13 -17.90
N GLU A 271 -12.84 -3.80 -18.85
CA GLU A 271 -14.16 -4.44 -18.98
C GLU A 271 -14.06 -5.93 -19.24
N LYS A 272 -13.05 -6.35 -20.03
CA LYS A 272 -12.80 -7.77 -20.29
C LYS A 272 -12.12 -8.49 -19.13
N LEU A 273 -11.32 -7.79 -18.37
CA LEU A 273 -10.58 -8.38 -17.25
C LEU A 273 -11.46 -8.60 -16.01
N ILE A 274 -12.42 -7.73 -15.73
CA ILE A 274 -13.30 -7.83 -14.56
C ILE A 274 -13.86 -9.24 -14.34
N PRO A 275 -14.56 -9.88 -15.32
CA PRO A 275 -15.17 -11.18 -15.08
C PRO A 275 -14.14 -12.33 -14.89
N ILE A 276 -12.91 -12.13 -15.36
CA ILE A 276 -11.81 -13.08 -15.14
C ILE A 276 -11.29 -12.94 -13.72
N TYR A 277 -11.03 -11.72 -13.29
CA TYR A 277 -10.49 -11.43 -11.96
C TYR A 277 -11.46 -11.76 -10.83
N GLU A 278 -12.77 -11.54 -11.02
CA GLU A 278 -13.79 -11.95 -10.05
C GLU A 278 -13.73 -13.46 -9.74
N LYS A 279 -13.50 -14.29 -10.75
CA LYS A 279 -13.32 -15.75 -10.56
C LYS A 279 -12.03 -16.09 -9.82
N ILE A 280 -10.96 -15.33 -10.04
CA ILE A 280 -9.69 -15.49 -9.33
C ILE A 280 -9.90 -15.09 -7.86
N PHE A 281 -10.51 -13.93 -7.61
CA PHE A 281 -10.76 -13.43 -6.25
C PHE A 281 -11.58 -14.38 -5.40
N ALA A 282 -12.57 -15.05 -5.99
CA ALA A 282 -13.40 -16.04 -5.30
C ALA A 282 -12.62 -17.23 -4.69
N LYS A 283 -11.35 -17.43 -5.08
CA LYS A 283 -10.48 -18.46 -4.49
C LYS A 283 -9.77 -17.99 -3.23
N TYR A 284 -9.55 -16.68 -3.10
CA TYR A 284 -8.71 -16.08 -2.06
C TYR A 284 -9.50 -15.26 -1.04
N PHE A 285 -10.70 -14.80 -1.42
CA PHE A 285 -11.54 -13.96 -0.59
C PHE A 285 -12.96 -14.52 -0.45
N PRO A 286 -13.63 -14.28 0.69
CA PRO A 286 -15.06 -14.45 0.79
C PRO A 286 -15.79 -13.50 -0.18
N ALA A 287 -17.07 -13.77 -0.47
CA ALA A 287 -17.88 -12.91 -1.35
C ALA A 287 -17.88 -11.44 -0.93
N LYS A 288 -17.74 -11.17 0.35
CA LYS A 288 -17.55 -9.82 0.92
C LYS A 288 -16.47 -9.85 1.99
N VAL A 289 -15.60 -8.84 1.98
CA VAL A 289 -14.59 -8.56 2.98
C VAL A 289 -15.08 -7.43 3.87
N ASN A 290 -14.86 -7.54 5.17
CA ASN A 290 -15.16 -6.47 6.11
C ASN A 290 -14.00 -5.47 6.19
N PHE A 291 -14.07 -4.39 5.47
CA PHE A 291 -13.10 -3.29 5.55
C PHE A 291 -13.24 -2.52 6.87
N GLY A 292 -14.44 -2.43 7.38
CA GLY A 292 -14.77 -1.66 8.57
C GLY A 292 -14.83 -0.15 8.31
N LYS A 293 -15.44 0.57 9.25
CA LYS A 293 -15.52 2.03 9.20
C LYS A 293 -15.52 2.58 10.62
N LEU A 294 -14.75 3.63 10.87
CA LEU A 294 -14.80 4.30 12.17
C LEU A 294 -16.14 5.01 12.34
N ALA A 295 -16.67 4.99 13.56
CA ALA A 295 -17.78 5.85 13.93
C ALA A 295 -17.40 7.32 13.66
N LYS A 296 -18.32 8.11 13.12
CA LYS A 296 -18.06 9.54 12.87
C LYS A 296 -17.65 10.19 14.19
N ARG A 297 -16.45 10.75 14.24
CA ARG A 297 -16.05 11.57 15.38
C ARG A 297 -17.02 12.74 15.50
N PRO A 298 -17.49 13.11 16.72
CA PRO A 298 -18.26 14.31 16.90
C PRO A 298 -17.46 15.49 16.34
N THR A 299 -18.02 16.22 15.41
CA THR A 299 -17.42 17.49 14.97
C THR A 299 -17.35 18.37 16.21
N SER A 300 -16.14 18.80 16.60
CA SER A 300 -15.97 19.79 17.64
C SER A 300 -16.73 21.03 17.19
N SER A 301 -17.93 21.22 17.74
CA SER A 301 -18.69 22.47 17.57
C SER A 301 -17.80 23.59 18.09
N SER A 302 -17.42 24.49 17.19
CA SER A 302 -16.81 25.75 17.57
C SER A 302 -17.68 26.40 18.68
N SER A 303 -17.18 26.37 19.91
CA SER A 303 -17.78 27.15 21.00
C SER A 303 -17.58 28.62 20.65
N SER A 304 -18.56 29.21 19.97
CA SER A 304 -18.69 30.64 19.90
C SER A 304 -19.03 31.13 21.31
N SER A 305 -18.02 31.58 22.03
CA SER A 305 -18.20 32.36 23.25
C SER A 305 -18.89 33.64 22.87
N SER A 306 -20.20 33.72 23.08
CA SER A 306 -20.94 34.97 23.14
C SER A 306 -20.51 35.68 24.42
N ASN A 307 -19.56 36.59 24.31
CA ASN A 307 -19.41 37.65 25.32
C ASN A 307 -20.62 38.55 25.22
N SER A 308 -21.58 38.39 26.13
CA SER A 308 -22.54 39.41 26.46
C SER A 308 -21.88 40.33 27.50
N SER A 309 -21.49 41.50 27.05
CA SER A 309 -21.25 42.67 27.93
C SER A 309 -22.58 43.13 28.49
N ASP A 310 -22.66 43.25 29.80
CA ASP A 310 -23.39 44.23 30.59
C ASP A 310 -22.52 44.65 31.78
#